data_854f39af7ccfcaf301853c8685e6d7eb
#
_entry.id   854f39af7ccfcaf301853c8685e6d7eb
#
_cell.length_a   1.000
_cell.length_b   1.000
_cell.length_c   1.000
_cell.angle_alpha   90.00
_cell.angle_beta   90.00
_cell.angle_gamma   90.00
#
_symmetry.space_group_name_H-M   'P 1'
#
loop_
_entity.id
_entity.type
_entity.pdbx_description
1 polymer ?
#
loop_
_entity_poly.entity_id
_entity_poly.type
_entity_poly.pdbx_seq_one_letter_code
_entity_poly.pdbx_strand_id
1 'polypeptide(L)'
;FYKWKRELGEDYVVLFKPHYLICSTYHIPRDLKNFVFFMDPNQDINDAYLVSDALITDYSSVFFDYAQLGRPIYFYMYDLEHYAEELRGFYLKVPDDLPNDVVKTEEELLKMIKDDCFDYQRLRTFNERFNPWNDGSACEKIVSEVFSET
;
A
#
# COMPACT_ATOMS: atom_id res chain seq x y z
N PHE A 1 4.26 -6.20 -15.55
CA PHE A 1 5.13 -7.08 -14.73
C PHE A 1 6.40 -7.58 -15.43
N TYR A 2 6.46 -7.69 -16.77
CA TYR A 2 7.70 -8.10 -17.47
C TYR A 2 8.85 -7.12 -17.24
N LYS A 3 8.58 -5.82 -17.29
CA LYS A 3 9.55 -4.77 -16.98
C LYS A 3 9.99 -4.86 -15.51
N TRP A 4 9.06 -5.04 -14.59
CA TRP A 4 9.33 -5.17 -13.16
C TRP A 4 10.24 -6.39 -12.88
N LYS A 5 9.95 -7.56 -13.51
CA LYS A 5 10.79 -8.73 -13.39
C LYS A 5 12.22 -8.49 -13.90
N ARG A 6 12.36 -7.77 -15.01
CA ARG A 6 13.68 -7.44 -15.56
C ARG A 6 14.47 -6.52 -14.65
N GLU A 7 13.81 -5.54 -14.01
CA GLU A 7 14.46 -4.48 -13.24
C GLU A 7 14.65 -4.85 -11.76
N LEU A 8 13.77 -5.68 -11.20
CA LEU A 8 13.72 -5.99 -9.77
C LEU A 8 13.81 -7.49 -9.46
N GLY A 9 13.74 -8.37 -10.45
CA GLY A 9 13.54 -9.81 -10.25
C GLY A 9 14.70 -10.57 -9.64
N GLU A 10 15.86 -9.96 -9.43
CA GLU A 10 16.97 -10.56 -8.67
C GLU A 10 16.81 -10.36 -7.16
N ASP A 11 16.20 -9.24 -6.74
CA ASP A 11 16.11 -8.83 -5.33
C ASP A 11 14.69 -8.95 -4.76
N TYR A 12 13.66 -8.91 -5.61
CA TYR A 12 12.26 -8.81 -5.20
C TYR A 12 11.37 -9.85 -5.86
N VAL A 13 10.27 -10.14 -5.18
CA VAL A 13 9.09 -10.80 -5.73
C VAL A 13 7.86 -9.93 -5.49
N VAL A 14 6.83 -10.10 -6.30
CA VAL A 14 5.58 -9.34 -6.18
C VAL A 14 4.49 -10.24 -5.61
N LEU A 15 3.93 -9.86 -4.47
CA LEU A 15 2.67 -10.39 -3.97
C LEU A 15 1.55 -9.54 -4.56
N PHE A 16 0.79 -10.09 -5.51
CA PHE A 16 -0.24 -9.35 -6.23
C PHE A 16 -1.62 -9.68 -5.67
N LYS A 17 -2.26 -8.71 -5.02
CA LYS A 17 -3.62 -8.81 -4.49
C LYS A 17 -4.52 -7.78 -5.19
N PRO A 18 -5.18 -8.16 -6.30
CA PRO A 18 -6.12 -7.29 -6.97
C PRO A 18 -7.40 -7.13 -6.16
N HIS A 19 -8.12 -6.03 -6.41
CA HIS A 19 -9.45 -5.84 -5.84
C HIS A 19 -10.38 -6.99 -6.24
N TYR A 20 -11.23 -7.45 -5.33
CA TYR A 20 -12.10 -8.63 -5.55
C TYR A 20 -12.98 -8.53 -6.81
N LEU A 21 -13.39 -7.32 -7.21
CA LEU A 21 -14.20 -7.11 -8.42
C LEU A 21 -13.48 -7.44 -9.73
N ILE A 22 -12.15 -7.41 -9.73
CA ILE A 22 -11.36 -7.60 -10.95
C ILE A 22 -10.46 -8.84 -10.92
N CYS A 23 -10.46 -9.59 -9.80
CA CYS A 23 -9.58 -10.77 -9.66
C CYS A 23 -9.77 -11.80 -10.76
N SER A 24 -11.00 -12.03 -11.23
CA SER A 24 -11.29 -13.02 -12.30
C SER A 24 -10.73 -12.64 -13.66
N THR A 25 -10.34 -11.38 -13.86
CA THR A 25 -9.81 -10.88 -15.14
C THR A 25 -8.30 -11.01 -15.24
N TYR A 26 -7.61 -11.26 -14.14
CA TYR A 26 -6.15 -11.33 -14.09
C TYR A 26 -5.63 -12.76 -14.17
N HIS A 27 -4.70 -12.97 -15.11
CA HIS A 27 -3.98 -14.22 -15.25
C HIS A 27 -2.48 -13.94 -15.29
N ILE A 28 -1.73 -14.56 -14.38
CA ILE A 28 -0.29 -14.43 -14.37
C ILE A 28 0.31 -15.37 -15.44
N PRO A 29 1.02 -14.84 -16.44
CA PRO A 29 1.72 -15.63 -17.46
C PRO A 29 2.68 -16.65 -16.80
N ARG A 30 2.88 -17.81 -17.46
CA ARG A 30 3.69 -18.89 -16.89
C ARG A 30 5.13 -18.49 -16.58
N ASP A 31 5.72 -17.67 -17.41
CA ASP A 31 7.09 -17.14 -17.27
C ASP A 31 7.25 -16.08 -16.19
N LEU A 32 6.15 -15.57 -15.63
CA LEU A 32 6.15 -14.65 -14.49
C LEU A 32 5.82 -15.32 -13.14
N LYS A 33 5.46 -16.61 -13.12
CA LYS A 33 5.01 -17.31 -11.91
C LYS A 33 6.05 -17.45 -10.80
N ASN A 34 7.32 -17.28 -11.11
CA ASN A 34 8.42 -17.25 -10.13
C ASN A 34 8.75 -15.83 -9.65
N PHE A 35 8.03 -14.82 -10.12
CA PHE A 35 8.22 -13.43 -9.75
C PHE A 35 6.94 -12.79 -9.21
N VAL A 36 5.78 -13.10 -9.81
CA VAL A 36 4.48 -12.59 -9.36
C VAL A 36 3.66 -13.72 -8.76
N PHE A 37 3.33 -13.58 -7.49
CA PHE A 37 2.51 -14.51 -6.72
C PHE A 37 1.13 -13.90 -6.51
N PHE A 38 0.12 -14.53 -7.11
CA PHE A 38 -1.27 -14.10 -6.97
C PHE A 38 -1.81 -14.54 -5.61
N MET A 39 -2.33 -13.59 -4.83
CA MET A 39 -2.98 -13.87 -3.57
C MET A 39 -4.46 -14.18 -3.76
N ASP A 40 -4.96 -15.17 -3.03
CA ASP A 40 -6.40 -15.47 -3.02
C ASP A 40 -7.18 -14.24 -2.53
N PRO A 41 -8.26 -13.84 -3.23
CA PRO A 41 -9.10 -12.70 -2.81
C PRO A 41 -9.62 -12.81 -1.37
N ASN A 42 -9.86 -14.03 -0.89
CA ASN A 42 -10.38 -14.31 0.46
C ASN A 42 -9.28 -14.37 1.53
N GLN A 43 -8.01 -14.38 1.14
CA GLN A 43 -6.90 -14.36 2.09
C GLN A 43 -6.84 -13.01 2.79
N ASP A 44 -6.60 -13.04 4.11
CA ASP A 44 -6.45 -11.82 4.90
C ASP A 44 -5.29 -10.97 4.38
N ILE A 45 -5.54 -9.69 4.16
CA ILE A 45 -4.50 -8.76 3.69
C ILE A 45 -3.41 -8.56 4.72
N ASN A 46 -3.71 -8.73 6.00
CA ASN A 46 -2.72 -8.63 7.07
C ASN A 46 -1.59 -9.66 6.92
N ASP A 47 -1.89 -10.85 6.39
CA ASP A 47 -0.85 -11.85 6.10
C ASP A 47 0.15 -11.32 5.08
N ALA A 48 -0.33 -10.60 4.05
CA ALA A 48 0.52 -9.95 3.07
C ALA A 48 1.36 -8.83 3.69
N TYR A 49 0.75 -8.00 4.53
CA TYR A 49 1.45 -6.91 5.20
C TYR A 49 2.62 -7.42 6.04
N LEU A 50 2.43 -8.51 6.79
CA LEU A 50 3.45 -9.06 7.67
C LEU A 50 4.69 -9.56 6.92
N VAL A 51 4.51 -10.12 5.72
CA VAL A 51 5.60 -10.74 4.94
C VAL A 51 6.20 -9.82 3.88
N SER A 52 5.58 -8.68 3.56
CA SER A 52 6.06 -7.75 2.55
C SER A 52 7.03 -6.72 3.13
N ASP A 53 8.08 -6.39 2.39
CA ASP A 53 9.06 -5.38 2.75
C ASP A 53 8.64 -3.97 2.31
N ALA A 54 7.77 -3.87 1.32
CA ALA A 54 7.21 -2.62 0.81
C ALA A 54 5.79 -2.82 0.28
N LEU A 55 5.00 -1.75 0.29
CA LEU A 55 3.68 -1.67 -0.33
C LEU A 55 3.73 -0.80 -1.58
N ILE A 56 3.18 -1.30 -2.69
CA ILE A 56 2.83 -0.49 -3.85
C ILE A 56 1.30 -0.42 -3.90
N THR A 57 0.75 0.78 -3.90
CA THR A 57 -0.70 0.99 -3.89
C THR A 57 -1.09 2.17 -4.77
N ASP A 58 -2.37 2.33 -4.97
CA ASP A 58 -2.99 3.44 -5.70
C ASP A 58 -3.84 4.31 -4.76
N TYR A 59 -5.15 4.36 -4.98
CA TYR A 59 -6.13 5.16 -4.23
C TYR A 59 -6.71 4.43 -3.01
N SER A 60 -6.24 3.23 -2.73
CA SER A 60 -6.74 2.38 -1.65
C SER A 60 -6.31 2.87 -0.28
N SER A 61 -7.20 2.81 0.71
CA SER A 61 -6.89 3.14 2.11
C SER A 61 -5.98 2.14 2.82
N VAL A 62 -5.58 1.06 2.19
CA VAL A 62 -4.68 0.02 2.76
C VAL A 62 -3.35 0.57 3.28
N PHE A 63 -2.92 1.72 2.75
CA PHE A 63 -1.67 2.34 3.20
C PHE A 63 -1.73 2.87 4.64
N PHE A 64 -2.90 3.19 5.19
CA PHE A 64 -3.02 3.58 6.60
C PHE A 64 -2.63 2.44 7.53
N ASP A 65 -3.09 1.22 7.22
CA ASP A 65 -2.78 0.03 8.01
C ASP A 65 -1.30 -0.34 7.83
N TYR A 66 -0.81 -0.35 6.58
CA TYR A 66 0.57 -0.70 6.28
C TYR A 66 1.59 0.29 6.86
N ALA A 67 1.24 1.58 6.93
CA ALA A 67 2.10 2.63 7.50
C ALA A 67 2.54 2.32 8.93
N GLN A 68 1.74 1.58 9.70
CA GLN A 68 2.04 1.20 11.08
C GLN A 68 3.24 0.25 11.18
N LEU A 69 3.56 -0.47 10.10
CA LEU A 69 4.74 -1.35 10.05
C LEU A 69 6.05 -0.57 9.89
N GLY A 70 5.98 0.73 9.60
CA GLY A 70 7.18 1.55 9.39
C GLY A 70 7.98 1.18 8.15
N ARG A 71 7.36 0.51 7.17
CA ARG A 71 7.98 0.05 5.93
C ARG A 71 7.63 0.96 4.75
N PRO A 72 8.42 0.95 3.66
CA PRO A 72 8.19 1.80 2.49
C PRO A 72 6.81 1.61 1.85
N ILE A 73 6.21 2.74 1.44
CA ILE A 73 4.94 2.78 0.71
C ILE A 73 5.17 3.61 -0.55
N TYR A 74 4.86 3.02 -1.72
CA TYR A 74 4.99 3.65 -3.02
C TYR A 74 3.61 3.85 -3.63
N PHE A 75 3.28 5.09 -4.01
CA PHE A 75 1.99 5.45 -4.60
C PHE A 75 2.12 5.53 -6.12
N TYR A 76 1.53 4.55 -6.82
CA TYR A 76 1.49 4.51 -8.27
C TYR A 76 0.11 4.91 -8.77
N MET A 77 -0.06 6.20 -9.11
CA MET A 77 -1.34 6.82 -9.47
C MET A 77 -1.28 7.39 -10.89
N TYR A 78 -1.29 6.51 -11.90
CA TYR A 78 -1.10 6.87 -13.32
C TYR A 78 -2.26 7.72 -13.90
N ASP A 79 -3.43 7.69 -13.29
CA ASP A 79 -4.65 8.41 -13.73
C ASP A 79 -5.17 9.38 -12.66
N LEU A 80 -4.26 9.97 -11.87
CA LEU A 80 -4.58 10.80 -10.70
C LEU A 80 -5.54 11.95 -11.02
N GLU A 81 -5.36 12.66 -12.13
CA GLU A 81 -6.23 13.76 -12.53
C GLU A 81 -7.66 13.28 -12.77
N HIS A 82 -7.82 12.20 -13.53
CA HIS A 82 -9.13 11.61 -13.83
C HIS A 82 -9.83 11.12 -12.56
N TYR A 83 -9.09 10.48 -11.64
CA TYR A 83 -9.66 10.00 -10.38
C TYR A 83 -10.12 11.16 -9.47
N ALA A 84 -9.36 12.24 -9.41
CA ALA A 84 -9.66 13.40 -8.58
C ALA A 84 -10.90 14.18 -9.07
N GLU A 85 -11.08 14.30 -10.39
CA GLU A 85 -12.11 15.14 -10.99
C GLU A 85 -13.44 14.38 -11.23
N GLU A 86 -13.38 13.10 -11.63
CA GLU A 86 -14.55 12.41 -12.16
C GLU A 86 -15.10 11.29 -11.25
N LEU A 87 -14.31 10.72 -10.33
CA LEU A 87 -14.75 9.54 -9.59
C LEU A 87 -15.20 9.82 -8.15
N ARG A 88 -14.31 10.16 -7.25
CA ARG A 88 -14.66 10.26 -5.81
C ARG A 88 -14.04 11.45 -5.07
N GLY A 89 -12.98 12.06 -5.61
CA GLY A 89 -12.17 13.00 -4.87
C GLY A 89 -11.43 12.35 -3.68
N PHE A 90 -10.70 13.16 -2.94
CA PHE A 90 -9.91 12.69 -1.80
C PHE A 90 -10.33 13.40 -0.52
N TYR A 91 -10.38 12.66 0.59
CA TYR A 91 -10.44 13.27 1.93
C TYR A 91 -9.08 13.89 2.32
N LEU A 92 -8.00 13.35 1.79
CA LEU A 92 -6.64 13.83 1.97
C LEU A 92 -6.26 14.82 0.87
N LYS A 93 -5.36 15.74 1.19
CA LYS A 93 -4.71 16.60 0.19
C LYS A 93 -3.58 15.80 -0.47
N VAL A 94 -3.87 15.24 -1.63
CA VAL A 94 -2.89 14.47 -2.42
C VAL A 94 -2.05 15.45 -3.25
N PRO A 95 -0.70 15.36 -3.22
CA PRO A 95 0.12 14.38 -2.50
C PRO A 95 0.52 14.80 -1.07
N ASP A 96 0.18 15.97 -0.59
CA ASP A 96 0.76 16.61 0.60
C ASP A 96 0.54 15.79 1.89
N ASP A 97 -0.64 15.18 2.04
CA ASP A 97 -1.00 14.39 3.22
C ASP A 97 -0.53 12.92 3.13
N LEU A 98 0.06 12.47 2.02
CA LEU A 98 0.53 11.09 1.88
C LEU A 98 1.92 10.90 2.51
N PRO A 99 2.26 9.68 2.99
CA PRO A 99 3.57 9.40 3.59
C PRO A 99 4.72 9.28 2.59
N ASN A 100 4.47 9.43 1.29
CA ASN A 100 5.47 9.45 0.23
C ASN A 100 4.95 10.21 -1.00
N ASP A 101 5.83 10.47 -1.94
CA ASP A 101 5.47 11.08 -3.21
C ASP A 101 4.68 10.13 -4.12
N VAL A 102 3.85 10.72 -4.98
CA VAL A 102 3.09 10.00 -6.00
C VAL A 102 3.89 9.94 -7.29
N VAL A 103 3.97 8.76 -7.89
CA VAL A 103 4.52 8.56 -9.22
C VAL A 103 3.43 8.16 -10.21
N LYS A 104 3.56 8.59 -11.46
CA LYS A 104 2.57 8.35 -12.52
C LYS A 104 3.05 7.37 -13.59
N THR A 105 4.33 7.05 -13.60
CA THR A 105 4.92 6.13 -14.58
C THR A 105 5.60 4.94 -13.92
N GLU A 106 5.65 3.82 -14.64
CA GLU A 106 6.38 2.63 -14.17
C GLU A 106 7.88 2.92 -13.99
N GLU A 107 8.45 3.79 -14.84
CA GLU A 107 9.85 4.19 -14.78
C GLU A 107 10.19 4.87 -13.47
N GLU A 108 9.36 5.84 -13.07
CA GLU A 108 9.52 6.58 -11.81
C GLU A 108 9.38 5.65 -10.61
N LEU A 109 8.37 4.75 -10.63
CA LEU A 109 8.16 3.77 -9.58
C LEU A 109 9.37 2.85 -9.40
N LEU A 110 9.82 2.23 -10.50
CA LEU A 110 10.95 1.30 -10.48
C LEU A 110 12.25 1.99 -10.04
N LYS A 111 12.45 3.23 -10.47
CA LYS A 111 13.60 4.03 -10.03
C LYS A 111 13.54 4.30 -8.53
N MET A 112 12.38 4.72 -8.01
CA MET A 112 12.19 5.01 -6.59
C MET A 112 12.48 3.79 -5.70
N ILE A 113 12.05 2.60 -6.13
CA ILE A 113 12.31 1.34 -5.44
C ILE A 113 13.81 0.99 -5.47
N LYS A 114 14.45 1.08 -6.64
CA LYS A 114 15.88 0.72 -6.82
C LYS A 114 16.83 1.66 -6.07
N ASP A 115 16.50 2.94 -6.04
CA ASP A 115 17.31 3.96 -5.38
C ASP A 115 17.08 3.98 -3.84
N ASP A 116 16.19 3.12 -3.34
CA ASP A 116 15.75 3.09 -1.92
C ASP A 116 15.41 4.48 -1.38
N CYS A 117 14.77 5.28 -2.23
CA CYS A 117 14.40 6.66 -1.92
C CYS A 117 13.06 6.71 -1.20
N PHE A 118 13.05 6.49 0.11
CA PHE A 118 11.86 6.57 0.93
C PHE A 118 12.07 7.49 2.13
N ASP A 119 11.13 8.44 2.34
CA ASP A 119 11.17 9.39 3.47
C ASP A 119 10.51 8.79 4.73
N TYR A 120 11.31 8.08 5.53
CA TYR A 120 10.87 7.53 6.82
C TYR A 120 10.44 8.60 7.82
N GLN A 121 10.95 9.84 7.71
CA GLN A 121 10.52 10.93 8.59
C GLN A 121 9.09 11.37 8.24
N ARG A 122 8.77 11.48 6.96
CA ARG A 122 7.42 11.78 6.48
C ARG A 122 6.42 10.69 6.89
N LEU A 123 6.82 9.41 6.84
CA LEU A 123 6.02 8.30 7.33
C LEU A 123 5.76 8.40 8.84
N ARG A 124 6.76 8.74 9.64
CA ARG A 124 6.57 8.96 11.09
C ARG A 124 5.56 10.08 11.36
N THR A 125 5.72 11.22 10.71
CA THR A 125 4.80 12.35 10.84
C THR A 125 3.37 11.98 10.40
N PHE A 126 3.24 11.18 9.35
CA PHE A 126 1.96 10.62 8.91
C PHE A 126 1.31 9.76 10.02
N ASN A 127 2.06 8.83 10.60
CA ASN A 127 1.56 7.95 11.67
C ASN A 127 1.19 8.74 12.94
N GLU A 128 1.97 9.74 13.34
CA GLU A 128 1.65 10.62 14.47
C GLU A 128 0.31 11.35 14.27
N ARG A 129 0.00 11.72 13.03
CA ARG A 129 -1.24 12.42 12.69
C ARG A 129 -2.45 11.50 12.55
N PHE A 130 -2.30 10.39 11.83
CA PHE A 130 -3.41 9.54 11.40
C PHE A 130 -3.56 8.26 12.21
N ASN A 131 -2.50 7.79 12.85
CA ASN A 131 -2.45 6.56 13.63
C ASN A 131 -2.00 6.77 15.10
N PRO A 132 -2.35 7.88 15.78
CA PRO A 132 -1.77 8.24 17.08
C PRO A 132 -2.11 7.26 18.21
N TRP A 133 -3.14 6.43 18.03
CA TRP A 133 -3.66 5.53 19.05
C TRP A 133 -3.30 4.06 18.81
N ASN A 134 -2.41 3.80 17.88
CA ASN A 134 -2.07 2.46 17.41
C ASN A 134 -0.92 1.83 18.23
N ASP A 135 -1.18 1.66 19.52
CA ASP A 135 -0.28 1.07 20.51
C ASP A 135 -0.66 -0.38 20.88
N GLY A 136 -1.58 -1.00 20.12
CA GLY A 136 -2.11 -2.35 20.38
C GLY A 136 -3.22 -2.40 21.42
N SER A 137 -3.55 -1.29 22.09
CA SER A 137 -4.56 -1.22 23.17
C SER A 137 -5.95 -0.73 22.69
N ALA A 138 -6.19 -0.59 21.40
CA ALA A 138 -7.42 -0.03 20.86
C ALA A 138 -8.68 -0.78 21.33
N CYS A 139 -8.67 -2.11 21.27
CA CYS A 139 -9.80 -2.93 21.73
C CYS A 139 -10.07 -2.74 23.23
N GLU A 140 -9.04 -2.71 24.06
CA GLU A 140 -9.16 -2.51 25.50
C GLU A 140 -9.76 -1.12 25.82
N LYS A 141 -9.27 -0.08 25.15
CA LYS A 141 -9.79 1.29 25.28
C LYS A 141 -11.27 1.38 24.87
N ILE A 142 -11.64 0.76 23.73
CA ILE A 142 -13.05 0.75 23.27
C ILE A 142 -13.94 0.01 24.28
N VAL A 143 -13.51 -1.16 24.75
CA VAL A 143 -14.29 -1.95 25.73
C VAL A 143 -14.46 -1.17 27.02
N SER A 144 -13.39 -0.55 27.54
CA SER A 144 -13.46 0.22 28.77
C SER A 144 -14.38 1.46 28.62
N GLU A 145 -14.34 2.14 27.48
CA GLU A 145 -15.18 3.31 27.22
C GLU A 145 -16.66 2.97 27.04
N VAL A 146 -16.95 1.88 26.31
CA VAL A 146 -18.33 1.50 25.98
C VAL A 146 -19.03 0.75 27.12
N PHE A 147 -18.28 -0.03 27.92
CA PHE A 147 -18.80 -0.88 28.98
C PHE A 147 -18.35 -0.43 30.39
N SER A 148 -17.73 0.74 30.53
CA SER A 148 -17.52 1.32 31.86
C SER A 148 -18.88 1.57 32.51
N GLU A 149 -19.19 0.84 33.58
CA GLU A 149 -20.33 1.12 34.43
C GLU A 149 -20.17 2.54 35.01
N THR A 150 -21.20 3.38 34.78
CA THR A 150 -21.36 4.70 35.40
C THR A 150 -21.58 4.59 36.89
#